data_dc31add655e4ef98d97ef0d16e823e5b
#
_entry.id   dc31add655e4ef98d97ef0d16e823e5b
#
_cell.length_a   1.000
_cell.length_b   1.000
_cell.length_c   1.000
_cell.angle_alpha   90.00
_cell.angle_beta   90.00
_cell.angle_gamma   90.00
#
_symmetry.space_group_name_H-M   'P 1'
#
loop_
_entity.id
_entity.type
_entity.pdbx_description
1 polymer ?
#
loop_
_entity_poly.entity_id
_entity_poly.type
_entity_poly.pdbx_seq_one_letter_code
_entity_poly.pdbx_strand_id
1 'polypeptide(L)'
;MADGLTESTTSGSLVIHSARIVSDGTIVDDAWVRFDDGLVSARGTGSDWTPTDRTIDATEAAGPGALLAPGFVDIHVHGGGGAAFDDGADAIRTARAMHRAHGTTRAVISLVTASIDRLAASVDAIADLVDTDPDILGSHLEGPFLDPGHKGAHDPELLRPPAADEVRRLLAAGRGTVRQVTLAPELPGAMDAIRLVVESGAAAAVGHTDADDATLRAAFDAGATILTHAFNAMRPVHHREPGPVLTAAADHRVTLEAIADNIHLHPHVIKLVFDEAPGRVALVTDAMAAAGSADGDYVLGSLRVTVTDGVARVDSGSIAGSTLTQDVALRRAVEAGVAVEDAVLALTATPARAIGLGHALGSLAPGHAGDAVLLGADLSVARVWTGGAVSRGL
;
A
#
# COMPACT_ATOMS: atom_id res chain seq x y z
N MET A 1 30.99 -15.89 -13.84
CA MET A 1 31.39 -14.49 -13.93
C MET A 1 30.15 -13.76 -14.41
N ALA A 2 29.39 -13.22 -13.49
CA ALA A 2 28.23 -12.37 -13.77
C ALA A 2 28.69 -10.94 -13.55
N ASP A 3 28.85 -10.20 -14.66
CA ASP A 3 29.13 -8.77 -14.62
C ASP A 3 27.93 -8.06 -14.01
N GLY A 4 28.10 -7.58 -12.79
CA GLY A 4 27.17 -6.70 -12.13
C GLY A 4 27.23 -5.30 -12.77
N LEU A 5 26.28 -5.00 -13.65
CA LEU A 5 26.00 -3.63 -14.08
C LEU A 5 25.23 -2.92 -12.96
N THR A 6 25.97 -2.32 -12.05
CA THR A 6 25.46 -1.21 -11.25
C THR A 6 25.33 -0.01 -12.18
N GLU A 7 24.16 0.18 -12.81
CA GLU A 7 23.87 1.42 -13.48
C GLU A 7 23.79 2.53 -12.42
N SER A 8 24.76 3.45 -12.53
CA SER A 8 24.87 4.69 -11.79
C SER A 8 23.56 5.46 -11.84
N THR A 9 23.12 5.96 -10.69
CA THR A 9 22.06 6.98 -10.54
C THR A 9 22.47 8.24 -11.28
N THR A 10 22.20 8.33 -12.59
CA THR A 10 22.42 9.53 -13.36
C THR A 10 21.21 10.45 -13.21
N SER A 11 21.40 11.58 -12.51
CA SER A 11 20.59 12.78 -12.66
C SER A 11 20.60 13.17 -14.15
N GLY A 12 19.53 12.92 -14.85
CA GLY A 12 19.39 13.20 -16.27
C GLY A 12 17.93 13.28 -16.65
N SER A 13 17.64 14.03 -17.70
CA SER A 13 16.29 14.14 -18.24
C SER A 13 15.87 12.85 -18.95
N LEU A 14 14.62 12.43 -18.72
CA LEU A 14 13.98 11.30 -19.40
C LEU A 14 12.65 11.75 -19.98
N VAL A 15 12.37 11.40 -21.23
CA VAL A 15 11.02 11.48 -21.82
C VAL A 15 10.51 10.10 -22.13
N ILE A 16 9.27 9.81 -21.73
CA ILE A 16 8.51 8.62 -22.15
C ILE A 16 7.35 9.14 -22.99
N HIS A 17 7.23 8.66 -24.24
CA HIS A 17 6.23 9.12 -25.21
C HIS A 17 5.49 7.95 -25.86
N SER A 18 4.54 8.25 -26.74
CA SER A 18 3.69 7.26 -27.43
C SER A 18 2.94 6.35 -26.43
N ALA A 19 2.59 6.89 -25.27
CA ALA A 19 1.95 6.15 -24.20
C ALA A 19 0.45 6.49 -24.11
N ARG A 20 -0.33 5.56 -23.56
CA ARG A 20 -1.61 5.86 -22.94
C ARG A 20 -1.34 6.16 -21.46
N ILE A 21 -1.40 7.41 -21.05
CA ILE A 21 -1.18 7.77 -19.64
C ILE A 21 -2.46 7.56 -18.86
N VAL A 22 -2.38 6.75 -17.79
CA VAL A 22 -3.46 6.52 -16.82
C VAL A 22 -3.03 7.15 -15.50
N SER A 23 -3.59 8.30 -15.17
CA SER A 23 -3.24 9.06 -13.96
C SER A 23 -4.44 9.86 -13.47
N ASP A 24 -4.57 10.00 -12.16
CA ASP A 24 -5.62 10.82 -11.52
C ASP A 24 -7.06 10.44 -11.96
N GLY A 25 -7.33 9.14 -12.17
CA GLY A 25 -8.63 8.63 -12.59
C GLY A 25 -9.00 8.95 -14.05
N THR A 26 -8.02 9.28 -14.90
CA THR A 26 -8.24 9.58 -16.32
C THR A 26 -7.26 8.84 -17.23
N ILE A 27 -7.66 8.61 -18.48
CA ILE A 27 -6.79 8.08 -19.53
C ILE A 27 -6.59 9.17 -20.59
N VAL A 28 -5.33 9.38 -20.98
CA VAL A 28 -4.96 10.28 -22.07
C VAL A 28 -4.14 9.48 -23.10
N ASP A 29 -4.67 9.37 -24.31
CA ASP A 29 -4.01 8.67 -25.41
C ASP A 29 -2.96 9.56 -26.09
N ASP A 30 -1.98 8.93 -26.77
CA ASP A 30 -0.89 9.59 -27.47
C ASP A 30 -0.21 10.67 -26.61
N ALA A 31 0.13 10.27 -25.39
CA ALA A 31 0.65 11.18 -24.39
C ALA A 31 2.14 10.94 -24.12
N TRP A 32 2.76 11.93 -23.51
CA TRP A 32 4.14 11.88 -23.05
C TRP A 32 4.30 12.50 -21.67
N VAL A 33 5.34 12.06 -20.95
CA VAL A 33 5.77 12.63 -19.66
C VAL A 33 7.28 12.83 -19.68
N ARG A 34 7.75 13.90 -19.06
CA ARG A 34 9.15 14.23 -18.86
C ARG A 34 9.49 14.21 -17.37
N PHE A 35 10.62 13.57 -17.08
CA PHE A 35 11.23 13.58 -15.76
C PHE A 35 12.55 14.35 -15.82
N ASP A 36 12.74 15.28 -14.91
CA ASP A 36 14.00 16.00 -14.67
C ASP A 36 14.29 15.96 -13.18
N ASP A 37 15.52 15.62 -12.81
CA ASP A 37 15.99 15.60 -11.42
C ASP A 37 15.07 14.83 -10.44
N GLY A 38 14.54 13.70 -10.90
CA GLY A 38 13.71 12.83 -10.08
C GLY A 38 12.24 13.25 -9.95
N LEU A 39 11.84 14.32 -10.59
CA LEU A 39 10.45 14.82 -10.57
C LEU A 39 9.83 14.80 -11.96
N VAL A 40 8.50 14.73 -12.02
CA VAL A 40 7.75 15.05 -13.23
C VAL A 40 7.89 16.55 -13.49
N SER A 41 8.47 16.93 -14.62
CA SER A 41 8.66 18.34 -14.99
C SER A 41 7.65 18.84 -16.00
N ALA A 42 7.19 17.96 -16.89
CA ALA A 42 6.17 18.28 -17.89
C ALA A 42 5.42 17.02 -18.36
N ARG A 43 4.24 17.22 -18.91
CA ARG A 43 3.47 16.22 -19.65
C ARG A 43 2.66 16.89 -20.74
N GLY A 44 2.32 16.14 -21.79
CA GLY A 44 1.53 16.62 -22.93
C GLY A 44 1.04 15.49 -23.81
N THR A 45 0.58 15.83 -25.00
CA THR A 45 0.08 14.87 -26.00
C THR A 45 0.76 15.09 -27.35
N GLY A 46 0.74 14.06 -28.22
CA GLY A 46 1.36 14.12 -29.55
C GLY A 46 2.87 14.20 -29.49
N SER A 47 3.47 15.01 -30.37
CA SER A 47 4.92 15.09 -30.57
C SER A 47 5.51 16.45 -30.17
N ASP A 48 4.86 17.23 -29.31
CA ASP A 48 5.31 18.56 -28.89
C ASP A 48 6.39 18.54 -27.77
N TRP A 49 6.90 17.36 -27.41
CA TRP A 49 7.99 17.17 -26.44
C TRP A 49 9.36 17.45 -27.04
N THR A 50 10.27 17.92 -26.21
CA THR A 50 11.67 18.15 -26.60
C THR A 50 12.52 16.92 -26.28
N PRO A 51 13.32 16.40 -27.23
CA PRO A 51 14.24 15.30 -27.00
C PRO A 51 15.19 15.56 -25.81
N THR A 52 15.52 14.50 -25.10
CA THR A 52 16.45 14.49 -23.96
C THR A 52 17.50 13.41 -24.18
N ASP A 53 18.49 13.32 -23.30
CA ASP A 53 19.53 12.30 -23.38
C ASP A 53 18.97 10.87 -23.33
N ARG A 54 17.80 10.71 -22.70
CA ARG A 54 17.10 9.43 -22.57
C ARG A 54 15.66 9.59 -23.06
N THR A 55 15.30 8.90 -24.11
CA THR A 55 13.96 8.92 -24.70
C THR A 55 13.47 7.48 -24.87
N ILE A 56 12.24 7.21 -24.45
CA ILE A 56 11.63 5.88 -24.49
C ILE A 56 10.29 5.98 -25.22
N ASP A 57 10.16 5.22 -26.29
CA ASP A 57 8.88 4.94 -26.91
C ASP A 57 8.17 3.82 -26.12
N ALA A 58 7.02 4.14 -25.53
CA ALA A 58 6.26 3.20 -24.72
C ALA A 58 5.73 2.02 -25.54
N THR A 59 5.37 2.25 -26.80
CA THR A 59 4.89 1.20 -27.71
C THR A 59 6.00 0.24 -28.10
N GLU A 60 7.22 0.74 -28.34
CA GLU A 60 8.38 -0.12 -28.60
C GLU A 60 8.78 -0.92 -27.35
N ALA A 61 8.67 -0.31 -26.16
CA ALA A 61 9.11 -0.90 -24.89
C ALA A 61 8.13 -1.91 -24.30
N ALA A 62 6.81 -1.78 -24.53
CA ALA A 62 5.78 -2.62 -23.90
C ALA A 62 4.68 -3.09 -24.86
N GLY A 63 4.86 -2.83 -26.16
CA GLY A 63 3.91 -3.23 -27.20
C GLY A 63 2.75 -2.24 -27.42
N PRO A 64 1.95 -2.48 -28.47
CA PRO A 64 0.78 -1.66 -28.77
C PRO A 64 -0.21 -1.68 -27.60
N GLY A 65 -0.75 -0.51 -27.26
CA GLY A 65 -1.69 -0.35 -26.15
C GLY A 65 -1.03 -0.23 -24.77
N ALA A 66 0.30 -0.03 -24.74
CA ALA A 66 1.05 0.21 -23.51
C ALA A 66 0.45 1.34 -22.67
N LEU A 67 0.33 1.10 -21.36
CA LEU A 67 -0.17 2.04 -20.38
C LEU A 67 0.98 2.55 -19.51
N LEU A 68 1.06 3.86 -19.33
CA LEU A 68 2.00 4.46 -18.37
C LEU A 68 1.19 5.00 -17.18
N ALA A 69 1.45 4.45 -16.00
CA ALA A 69 0.83 4.83 -14.74
C ALA A 69 1.86 5.48 -13.81
N PRO A 70 1.45 6.26 -12.80
CA PRO A 70 2.31 6.60 -11.68
C PRO A 70 2.84 5.35 -11.00
N GLY A 71 3.98 5.43 -10.32
CA GLY A 71 4.47 4.35 -9.46
C GLY A 71 3.44 3.97 -8.41
N PHE A 72 3.27 2.67 -8.17
CA PHE A 72 2.32 2.17 -7.19
C PHE A 72 2.81 2.49 -5.76
N VAL A 73 1.85 2.76 -4.89
CA VAL A 73 2.06 3.06 -3.46
C VAL A 73 1.32 2.02 -2.63
N ASP A 74 2.07 1.25 -1.84
CA ASP A 74 1.48 0.25 -0.93
C ASP A 74 1.57 0.75 0.51
N ILE A 75 0.40 0.96 1.13
CA ILE A 75 0.32 1.49 2.49
C ILE A 75 0.10 0.40 3.55
N HIS A 76 -0.03 -0.87 3.11
CA HIS A 76 -0.20 -2.01 4.00
C HIS A 76 0.49 -3.25 3.42
N VAL A 77 1.70 -3.55 3.88
CA VAL A 77 2.54 -4.67 3.43
C VAL A 77 3.52 -5.06 4.54
N HIS A 78 3.71 -6.35 4.77
CA HIS A 78 4.52 -6.91 5.88
C HIS A 78 5.81 -7.60 5.42
N GLY A 79 5.96 -7.89 4.14
CA GLY A 79 7.14 -8.58 3.63
C GLY A 79 7.02 -9.01 2.18
N GLY A 80 8.00 -9.78 1.72
CA GLY A 80 8.07 -10.35 0.38
C GLY A 80 9.45 -10.88 0.06
N GLY A 81 9.59 -11.68 -1.01
CA GLY A 81 10.88 -12.23 -1.43
C GLY A 81 11.56 -13.14 -0.41
N GLY A 82 10.77 -13.78 0.47
CA GLY A 82 11.27 -14.61 1.55
C GLY A 82 11.66 -13.86 2.83
N ALA A 83 11.42 -12.54 2.92
CA ALA A 83 11.85 -11.68 4.02
C ALA A 83 10.66 -10.95 4.65
N ALA A 84 10.60 -10.90 5.99
CA ALA A 84 9.60 -10.16 6.75
C ALA A 84 10.16 -8.79 7.18
N PHE A 85 9.32 -7.76 7.20
CA PHE A 85 9.74 -6.42 7.63
C PHE A 85 10.15 -6.37 9.11
N ASP A 86 9.58 -7.24 9.93
CA ASP A 86 9.95 -7.38 11.34
C ASP A 86 11.38 -7.87 11.58
N ASP A 87 12.09 -8.36 10.55
CA ASP A 87 13.45 -8.88 10.62
C ASP A 87 14.53 -7.80 10.38
N GLY A 88 14.13 -6.54 10.21
CA GLY A 88 15.02 -5.38 10.16
C GLY A 88 15.42 -4.94 8.76
N ALA A 89 16.40 -4.04 8.70
CA ALA A 89 16.70 -3.23 7.50
C ALA A 89 16.99 -4.03 6.22
N ASP A 90 17.78 -5.11 6.30
CA ASP A 90 18.14 -5.89 5.12
C ASP A 90 16.95 -6.72 4.60
N ALA A 91 16.10 -7.22 5.50
CA ALA A 91 14.85 -7.88 5.15
C ALA A 91 13.88 -6.90 4.48
N ILE A 92 13.76 -5.68 5.02
CA ILE A 92 12.96 -4.60 4.41
C ILE A 92 13.45 -4.31 2.98
N ARG A 93 14.76 -4.14 2.76
CA ARG A 93 15.32 -3.89 1.42
C ARG A 93 15.07 -5.05 0.45
N THR A 94 15.20 -6.30 0.92
CA THR A 94 14.92 -7.51 0.13
C THR A 94 13.46 -7.53 -0.32
N ALA A 95 12.53 -7.39 0.59
CA ALA A 95 11.10 -7.38 0.27
C ALA A 95 10.72 -6.19 -0.63
N ARG A 96 11.27 -4.98 -0.36
CA ARG A 96 11.05 -3.82 -1.21
C ARG A 96 11.55 -4.03 -2.64
N ALA A 97 12.71 -4.68 -2.83
CA ALA A 97 13.23 -4.99 -4.17
C ALA A 97 12.28 -5.92 -4.95
N MET A 98 11.70 -6.93 -4.29
CA MET A 98 10.68 -7.80 -4.88
C MET A 98 9.44 -6.99 -5.29
N HIS A 99 8.84 -6.22 -4.38
CA HIS A 99 7.64 -5.42 -4.68
C HIS A 99 7.89 -4.35 -5.75
N ARG A 100 9.09 -3.74 -5.79
CA ARG A 100 9.48 -2.79 -6.84
C ARG A 100 9.47 -3.45 -8.22
N ALA A 101 9.91 -4.70 -8.32
CA ALA A 101 9.83 -5.45 -9.57
C ALA A 101 8.39 -5.66 -10.07
N HIS A 102 7.40 -5.51 -9.19
CA HIS A 102 5.98 -5.59 -9.46
C HIS A 102 5.27 -4.21 -9.50
N GLY A 103 6.04 -3.12 -9.63
CA GLY A 103 5.49 -1.76 -9.81
C GLY A 103 5.33 -0.94 -8.54
N THR A 104 5.51 -1.52 -7.35
CA THR A 104 5.40 -0.79 -6.08
C THR A 104 6.65 0.05 -5.83
N THR A 105 6.63 1.30 -6.24
CA THR A 105 7.78 2.22 -6.11
C THR A 105 7.94 2.72 -4.67
N ARG A 106 6.85 2.90 -3.95
CA ARG A 106 6.83 3.41 -2.57
C ARG A 106 6.02 2.50 -1.66
N ALA A 107 6.47 2.31 -0.42
CA ALA A 107 5.70 1.56 0.57
C ALA A 107 5.83 2.12 1.98
N VAL A 108 4.77 1.89 2.75
CA VAL A 108 4.77 1.99 4.21
C VAL A 108 5.12 0.61 4.78
N ILE A 109 6.04 0.57 5.73
CA ILE A 109 6.51 -0.67 6.35
C ILE A 109 5.54 -1.05 7.48
N SER A 110 4.73 -2.09 7.26
CA SER A 110 3.77 -2.57 8.26
C SER A 110 4.45 -3.51 9.26
N LEU A 111 4.21 -3.24 10.53
CA LEU A 111 4.66 -4.04 11.66
C LEU A 111 3.44 -4.72 12.28
N VAL A 112 3.51 -6.04 12.43
CA VAL A 112 2.46 -6.80 13.13
C VAL A 112 2.54 -6.62 14.63
N THR A 113 1.49 -7.00 15.36
CA THR A 113 1.42 -6.99 16.81
C THR A 113 2.67 -7.60 17.46
N ALA A 114 3.32 -6.82 18.31
CA ALA A 114 4.45 -7.21 19.15
C ALA A 114 4.42 -6.49 20.50
N SER A 115 5.39 -6.73 21.38
CA SER A 115 5.52 -5.92 22.59
C SER A 115 5.80 -4.45 22.25
N ILE A 116 5.35 -3.53 23.09
CA ILE A 116 5.56 -2.08 22.91
C ILE A 116 7.06 -1.73 22.76
N ASP A 117 7.92 -2.43 23.52
CA ASP A 117 9.39 -2.22 23.42
C ASP A 117 9.93 -2.63 22.05
N ARG A 118 9.49 -3.77 21.53
CA ARG A 118 9.90 -4.24 20.19
C ARG A 118 9.36 -3.32 19.09
N LEU A 119 8.07 -2.95 19.15
CA LEU A 119 7.48 -2.03 18.20
C LEU A 119 8.19 -0.67 18.19
N ALA A 120 8.47 -0.09 19.37
CA ALA A 120 9.19 1.16 19.46
C ALA A 120 10.60 1.07 18.84
N ALA A 121 11.32 -0.02 19.08
CA ALA A 121 12.63 -0.24 18.46
C ALA A 121 12.55 -0.42 16.93
N SER A 122 11.55 -1.17 16.43
CA SER A 122 11.34 -1.35 14.98
C SER A 122 10.95 -0.04 14.28
N VAL A 123 10.05 0.73 14.89
CA VAL A 123 9.62 2.05 14.38
C VAL A 123 10.79 3.04 14.31
N ASP A 124 11.66 3.07 15.35
CA ASP A 124 12.86 3.90 15.38
C ASP A 124 13.86 3.51 14.26
N ALA A 125 14.09 2.20 14.08
CA ALA A 125 14.93 1.70 12.98
C ALA A 125 14.36 2.01 11.58
N ILE A 126 13.03 1.96 11.41
CA ILE A 126 12.39 2.36 10.15
C ILE A 126 12.55 3.87 9.92
N ALA A 127 12.49 4.69 10.97
CA ALA A 127 12.71 6.13 10.84
C ALA A 127 14.12 6.45 10.32
N ASP A 128 15.15 5.69 10.73
CA ASP A 128 16.52 5.81 10.17
C ASP A 128 16.57 5.42 8.67
N LEU A 129 15.73 4.43 8.26
CA LEU A 129 15.68 4.04 6.85
C LEU A 129 14.99 5.09 5.98
N VAL A 130 13.97 5.77 6.48
CA VAL A 130 13.27 6.85 5.74
C VAL A 130 14.25 7.96 5.33
N ASP A 131 15.23 8.27 6.18
CA ASP A 131 16.23 9.30 5.90
C ASP A 131 17.21 8.90 4.77
N THR A 132 17.39 7.61 4.53
CA THR A 132 18.39 7.06 3.60
C THR A 132 17.82 6.37 2.38
N ASP A 133 16.55 5.94 2.44
CA ASP A 133 15.85 5.22 1.37
C ASP A 133 14.50 5.89 1.09
N PRO A 134 14.41 6.75 0.05
CA PRO A 134 13.18 7.49 -0.25
C PRO A 134 12.01 6.59 -0.68
N ASP A 135 12.24 5.31 -0.98
CA ASP A 135 11.19 4.36 -1.33
C ASP A 135 10.42 3.89 -0.09
N ILE A 136 10.97 4.11 1.11
CA ILE A 136 10.34 3.81 2.40
C ILE A 136 9.63 5.07 2.91
N LEU A 137 8.30 5.02 2.99
CA LEU A 137 7.49 6.19 3.37
C LEU A 137 7.38 6.39 4.88
N GLY A 138 7.68 5.36 5.66
CA GLY A 138 7.54 5.33 7.11
C GLY A 138 6.95 4.01 7.58
N SER A 139 6.40 3.98 8.79
CA SER A 139 5.84 2.77 9.41
C SER A 139 4.31 2.80 9.51
N HIS A 140 3.72 1.61 9.41
CA HIS A 140 2.35 1.30 9.80
C HIS A 140 2.39 0.35 11.00
N LEU A 141 1.67 0.68 12.05
CA LEU A 141 1.47 -0.18 13.21
C LEU A 141 0.14 -0.90 13.09
N GLU A 142 0.16 -2.19 12.78
CA GLU A 142 -1.03 -3.02 12.78
C GLU A 142 -1.14 -3.76 14.13
N GLY A 143 -1.83 -3.10 15.06
CA GLY A 143 -1.88 -3.49 16.45
C GLY A 143 -0.76 -2.87 17.32
N PRO A 144 -0.68 -3.26 18.62
CA PRO A 144 -1.39 -4.33 19.31
C PRO A 144 -2.79 -3.96 19.82
N PHE A 145 -3.36 -2.86 19.41
CA PHE A 145 -4.60 -2.29 19.90
C PHE A 145 -5.83 -2.82 19.15
N LEU A 146 -5.94 -4.15 19.04
CA LEU A 146 -6.93 -4.86 18.22
C LEU A 146 -7.90 -5.64 19.11
N ASP A 147 -9.12 -5.90 18.58
CA ASP A 147 -10.10 -6.72 19.28
C ASP A 147 -9.68 -8.21 19.28
N PRO A 148 -9.58 -8.86 20.45
CA PRO A 148 -9.24 -10.26 20.53
C PRO A 148 -10.18 -11.21 19.76
N GLY A 149 -11.46 -10.84 19.61
CA GLY A 149 -12.46 -11.59 18.84
C GLY A 149 -12.21 -11.53 17.34
N HIS A 150 -11.55 -10.47 16.87
CA HIS A 150 -11.24 -10.22 15.45
C HIS A 150 -9.74 -10.17 15.19
N LYS A 151 -8.96 -10.93 15.97
CA LYS A 151 -7.48 -10.89 15.95
C LYS A 151 -6.85 -11.33 14.64
N GLY A 152 -7.55 -12.06 13.76
CA GLY A 152 -6.93 -12.60 12.54
C GLY A 152 -5.69 -13.44 12.85
N ALA A 153 -4.56 -13.08 12.25
CA ALA A 153 -3.25 -13.71 12.44
C ALA A 153 -2.35 -12.94 13.43
N HIS A 154 -2.93 -12.28 14.43
CA HIS A 154 -2.18 -11.66 15.52
C HIS A 154 -2.11 -12.54 16.75
N ASP A 155 -1.01 -12.43 17.52
CA ASP A 155 -0.82 -13.14 18.77
C ASP A 155 -1.74 -12.57 19.86
N PRO A 156 -2.73 -13.34 20.35
CA PRO A 156 -3.72 -12.83 21.31
C PRO A 156 -3.13 -12.45 22.66
N GLU A 157 -1.96 -12.99 23.04
CA GLU A 157 -1.31 -12.67 24.31
C GLU A 157 -0.70 -11.26 24.32
N LEU A 158 -0.48 -10.68 23.15
CA LEU A 158 0.10 -9.36 22.99
C LEU A 158 -0.96 -8.27 22.78
N LEU A 159 -2.22 -8.64 22.46
CA LEU A 159 -3.30 -7.68 22.24
C LEU A 159 -3.69 -6.96 23.54
N ARG A 160 -3.99 -5.66 23.42
CA ARG A 160 -4.34 -4.82 24.58
C ARG A 160 -5.09 -3.56 24.16
N PRO A 161 -5.83 -2.95 25.09
CA PRO A 161 -6.37 -1.61 24.88
C PRO A 161 -5.26 -0.56 24.71
N PRO A 162 -5.45 0.50 23.92
CA PRO A 162 -4.47 1.56 23.70
C PRO A 162 -4.34 2.46 24.93
N ALA A 163 -3.28 2.31 25.71
CA ALA A 163 -2.93 3.26 26.76
C ALA A 163 -2.26 4.50 26.12
N ALA A 164 -2.64 5.69 26.54
CA ALA A 164 -2.17 6.94 25.93
C ALA A 164 -0.64 7.14 25.98
N ASP A 165 0.02 6.65 27.03
CA ASP A 165 1.48 6.70 27.16
C ASP A 165 2.17 5.72 26.21
N GLU A 166 1.63 4.52 26.00
CA GLU A 166 2.13 3.55 25.01
C GLU A 166 1.99 4.11 23.58
N VAL A 167 0.84 4.68 23.25
CA VAL A 167 0.62 5.33 21.94
C VAL A 167 1.62 6.48 21.71
N ARG A 168 1.76 7.38 22.69
CA ARG A 168 2.76 8.48 22.58
C ARG A 168 4.17 7.98 22.42
N ARG A 169 4.54 6.90 23.12
CA ARG A 169 5.87 6.30 23.01
C ARG A 169 6.14 5.77 21.62
N LEU A 170 5.19 5.04 21.00
CA LEU A 170 5.31 4.51 19.64
C LEU A 170 5.42 5.65 18.61
N LEU A 171 4.58 6.68 18.71
CA LEU A 171 4.61 7.84 17.83
C LEU A 171 5.93 8.62 17.96
N ALA A 172 6.44 8.80 19.20
CA ALA A 172 7.70 9.49 19.45
C ALA A 172 8.90 8.73 18.88
N ALA A 173 8.91 7.38 18.96
CA ALA A 173 9.93 6.53 18.37
C ALA A 173 10.01 6.72 16.84
N GLY A 174 8.88 6.95 16.18
CA GLY A 174 8.84 7.19 14.74
C GLY A 174 9.32 8.57 14.28
N ARG A 175 9.57 9.51 15.19
CA ARG A 175 10.13 10.83 14.83
C ARG A 175 9.37 11.54 13.69
N GLY A 176 8.03 11.34 13.61
CA GLY A 176 7.17 11.87 12.55
C GLY A 176 7.08 11.01 11.28
N THR A 177 7.67 9.80 11.28
CA THR A 177 7.61 8.88 10.14
C THR A 177 6.55 7.77 10.31
N VAL A 178 5.81 7.73 11.43
CA VAL A 178 4.63 6.87 11.51
C VAL A 178 3.57 7.41 10.55
N ARG A 179 3.13 6.59 9.61
CA ARG A 179 2.13 6.97 8.59
C ARG A 179 0.74 6.50 8.94
N GLN A 180 0.62 5.34 9.58
CA GLN A 180 -0.66 4.73 9.87
C GLN A 180 -0.60 3.93 11.17
N VAL A 181 -1.70 3.96 11.92
CA VAL A 181 -1.91 3.11 13.10
C VAL A 181 -3.30 2.48 12.99
N THR A 182 -3.36 1.15 12.90
CA THR A 182 -4.61 0.39 12.90
C THR A 182 -4.98 0.00 14.33
N LEU A 183 -6.22 0.27 14.69
CA LEU A 183 -6.78 -0.06 16.02
C LEU A 183 -8.29 -0.35 15.97
N ALA A 184 -8.76 -1.10 16.97
CA ALA A 184 -10.18 -1.38 17.19
C ALA A 184 -10.82 -0.26 18.02
N PRO A 185 -11.78 0.51 17.47
CA PRO A 185 -12.30 1.72 18.11
C PRO A 185 -13.19 1.45 19.33
N GLU A 186 -13.70 0.24 19.50
CA GLU A 186 -14.50 -0.18 20.67
C GLU A 186 -13.66 -0.41 21.92
N LEU A 187 -12.33 -0.52 21.81
CA LEU A 187 -11.47 -0.75 22.97
C LEU A 187 -11.44 0.46 23.91
N PRO A 188 -11.34 0.23 25.24
CA PRO A 188 -11.18 1.33 26.20
C PRO A 188 -9.97 2.22 25.86
N GLY A 189 -10.17 3.53 25.76
CA GLY A 189 -9.13 4.51 25.42
C GLY A 189 -8.90 4.71 23.91
N ALA A 190 -9.58 3.96 23.03
CA ALA A 190 -9.36 4.01 21.59
C ALA A 190 -9.67 5.40 20.97
N MET A 191 -10.71 6.08 21.42
CA MET A 191 -11.03 7.42 20.91
C MET A 191 -9.94 8.45 21.21
N ASP A 192 -9.31 8.36 22.39
CA ASP A 192 -8.18 9.23 22.73
C ASP A 192 -6.93 8.83 21.96
N ALA A 193 -6.70 7.54 21.73
CA ALA A 193 -5.62 7.04 20.90
C ALA A 193 -5.75 7.55 19.44
N ILE A 194 -6.96 7.50 18.84
CA ILE A 194 -7.23 8.05 17.51
C ILE A 194 -6.81 9.53 17.44
N ARG A 195 -7.23 10.35 18.43
CA ARG A 195 -6.85 11.77 18.46
C ARG A 195 -5.33 11.96 18.54
N LEU A 196 -4.64 11.19 19.40
CA LEU A 196 -3.18 11.26 19.52
C LEU A 196 -2.47 10.88 18.21
N VAL A 197 -2.95 9.86 17.52
CA VAL A 197 -2.41 9.46 16.19
C VAL A 197 -2.60 10.59 15.19
N VAL A 198 -3.81 11.16 15.10
CA VAL A 198 -4.11 12.27 14.18
C VAL A 198 -3.30 13.53 14.51
N GLU A 199 -3.18 13.88 15.79
CA GLU A 199 -2.37 15.02 16.26
C GLU A 199 -0.88 14.86 15.91
N SER A 200 -0.39 13.64 15.80
CA SER A 200 1.00 13.36 15.37
C SER A 200 1.24 13.51 13.86
N GLY A 201 0.17 13.68 13.07
CA GLY A 201 0.22 13.74 11.61
C GLY A 201 0.11 12.38 10.93
N ALA A 202 -0.10 11.29 11.68
CA ALA A 202 -0.34 9.95 11.14
C ALA A 202 -1.84 9.72 10.87
N ALA A 203 -2.16 8.81 9.97
CA ALA A 203 -3.52 8.35 9.72
C ALA A 203 -3.94 7.34 10.80
N ALA A 204 -5.08 7.57 11.44
CA ALA A 204 -5.73 6.55 12.27
C ALA A 204 -6.61 5.67 11.38
N ALA A 205 -6.38 4.35 11.45
CA ALA A 205 -7.11 3.34 10.71
C ALA A 205 -7.94 2.45 11.67
N VAL A 206 -9.17 2.15 11.27
CA VAL A 206 -10.03 1.22 11.98
C VAL A 206 -9.88 -0.16 11.37
N GLY A 207 -9.57 -1.16 12.17
CA GLY A 207 -9.44 -2.54 11.71
C GLY A 207 -9.43 -3.53 12.87
N HIS A 208 -9.55 -4.83 12.58
CA HIS A 208 -9.60 -5.90 13.59
C HIS A 208 -10.61 -5.58 14.69
N THR A 209 -11.88 -5.39 14.31
CA THR A 209 -12.87 -4.74 15.15
C THR A 209 -14.25 -5.42 15.13
N ASP A 210 -14.93 -5.44 16.27
CA ASP A 210 -16.34 -5.77 16.40
C ASP A 210 -17.23 -4.52 16.57
N ALA A 211 -16.72 -3.33 16.21
CA ALA A 211 -17.43 -2.08 16.39
C ALA A 211 -18.77 -2.04 15.65
N ASP A 212 -19.77 -1.48 16.30
CA ASP A 212 -21.06 -1.15 15.69
C ASP A 212 -21.02 0.18 14.94
N ASP A 213 -22.11 0.51 14.22
CA ASP A 213 -22.22 1.72 13.42
C ASP A 213 -21.99 3.00 14.25
N ALA A 214 -22.49 3.05 15.49
CA ALA A 214 -22.35 4.24 16.35
C ALA A 214 -20.88 4.45 16.78
N THR A 215 -20.19 3.38 17.17
CA THR A 215 -18.78 3.39 17.54
C THR A 215 -17.89 3.77 16.36
N LEU A 216 -18.19 3.25 15.16
CA LEU A 216 -17.45 3.58 13.93
C LEU A 216 -17.59 5.07 13.58
N ARG A 217 -18.81 5.61 13.60
CA ARG A 217 -19.03 7.06 13.37
C ARG A 217 -18.28 7.91 14.38
N ALA A 218 -18.28 7.52 15.66
CA ALA A 218 -17.51 8.22 16.67
C ALA A 218 -15.99 8.17 16.41
N ALA A 219 -15.47 7.05 15.88
CA ALA A 219 -14.08 6.94 15.49
C ALA A 219 -13.73 7.86 14.29
N PHE A 220 -14.60 7.92 13.27
CA PHE A 220 -14.41 8.82 12.13
C PHE A 220 -14.54 10.30 12.55
N ASP A 221 -15.44 10.62 13.47
CA ASP A 221 -15.55 11.96 14.05
C ASP A 221 -14.36 12.32 14.96
N ALA A 222 -13.71 11.33 15.57
CA ALA A 222 -12.45 11.52 16.29
C ALA A 222 -11.24 11.70 15.36
N GLY A 223 -11.40 11.45 14.05
CA GLY A 223 -10.40 11.70 13.01
C GLY A 223 -9.82 10.46 12.34
N ALA A 224 -10.36 9.26 12.56
CA ALA A 224 -9.97 8.08 11.79
C ALA A 224 -10.42 8.24 10.32
N THR A 225 -9.52 7.92 9.36
CA THR A 225 -9.75 8.15 7.93
C THR A 225 -9.49 6.95 7.05
N ILE A 226 -9.14 5.81 7.63
CA ILE A 226 -8.89 4.56 6.90
C ILE A 226 -9.70 3.44 7.55
N LEU A 227 -10.28 2.56 6.72
CA LEU A 227 -10.74 1.24 7.12
C LEU A 227 -9.74 0.21 6.59
N THR A 228 -9.04 -0.45 7.50
CA THR A 228 -8.01 -1.45 7.20
C THR A 228 -8.64 -2.69 6.56
N HIS A 229 -8.06 -3.20 5.47
CA HIS A 229 -8.44 -4.42 4.74
C HIS A 229 -9.93 -4.80 4.84
N ALA A 230 -10.80 -3.94 4.30
CA ALA A 230 -12.25 -4.04 4.35
C ALA A 230 -12.77 -5.48 4.21
N PHE A 231 -13.74 -5.86 5.03
CA PHE A 231 -14.33 -7.19 5.22
C PHE A 231 -13.49 -8.19 6.03
N ASN A 232 -12.20 -8.00 6.16
CA ASN A 232 -11.32 -8.96 6.83
C ASN A 232 -11.18 -8.62 8.33
N ALA A 233 -11.23 -9.62 9.19
CA ALA A 233 -11.12 -9.48 10.64
C ALA A 233 -12.05 -8.39 11.23
N MET A 234 -13.31 -8.36 10.78
CA MET A 234 -14.30 -7.41 11.28
C MET A 234 -15.72 -8.00 11.21
N ARG A 235 -16.64 -7.33 11.92
CA ARG A 235 -18.07 -7.69 11.91
C ARG A 235 -18.60 -7.71 10.46
N PRO A 236 -19.31 -8.78 10.05
CA PRO A 236 -19.85 -8.88 8.69
C PRO A 236 -21.01 -7.90 8.46
N VAL A 237 -21.29 -7.62 7.19
CA VAL A 237 -22.45 -6.85 6.76
C VAL A 237 -23.75 -7.60 7.10
N HIS A 238 -24.65 -6.92 7.81
CA HIS A 238 -25.99 -7.42 8.11
C HIS A 238 -27.02 -6.33 7.83
N HIS A 239 -28.21 -6.72 7.33
CA HIS A 239 -29.24 -5.76 6.86
C HIS A 239 -29.84 -4.83 7.95
N ARG A 240 -29.60 -5.08 9.22
CA ARG A 240 -29.96 -4.23 10.35
C ARG A 240 -28.77 -3.69 11.12
N GLU A 241 -27.59 -4.21 10.86
CA GLU A 241 -26.30 -3.83 11.46
C GLU A 241 -25.25 -3.75 10.35
N PRO A 242 -25.05 -2.58 9.71
CA PRO A 242 -24.29 -2.48 8.46
C PRO A 242 -22.83 -2.91 8.62
N GLY A 243 -22.29 -2.82 9.83
CA GLY A 243 -20.89 -3.16 10.10
C GLY A 243 -19.90 -2.16 9.53
N PRO A 244 -18.59 -2.40 9.72
CA PRO A 244 -17.55 -1.43 9.39
C PRO A 244 -17.52 -0.99 7.93
N VAL A 245 -17.69 -1.91 7.01
CA VAL A 245 -17.52 -1.62 5.57
C VAL A 245 -18.59 -0.64 5.06
N LEU A 246 -19.87 -0.90 5.32
CA LEU A 246 -20.92 0.00 4.82
C LEU A 246 -20.95 1.33 5.57
N THR A 247 -20.60 1.34 6.87
CA THR A 247 -20.47 2.59 7.63
C THR A 247 -19.32 3.45 7.07
N ALA A 248 -18.16 2.85 6.77
CA ALA A 248 -17.03 3.54 6.16
C ALA A 248 -17.32 3.98 4.70
N ALA A 249 -17.99 3.15 3.92
CA ALA A 249 -18.37 3.50 2.55
C ALA A 249 -19.31 4.71 2.49
N ALA A 250 -20.21 4.85 3.49
CA ALA A 250 -21.12 5.98 3.61
C ALA A 250 -20.43 7.28 4.07
N ASP A 251 -19.23 7.23 4.64
CA ASP A 251 -18.48 8.40 5.10
C ASP A 251 -17.40 8.80 4.08
N HIS A 252 -17.58 9.95 3.43
CA HIS A 252 -16.68 10.44 2.38
C HIS A 252 -15.27 10.78 2.85
N ARG A 253 -15.03 10.84 4.17
CA ARG A 253 -13.71 11.08 4.77
C ARG A 253 -12.85 9.82 4.77
N VAL A 254 -13.46 8.63 4.62
CA VAL A 254 -12.81 7.35 4.88
C VAL A 254 -12.35 6.68 3.58
N THR A 255 -11.09 6.29 3.53
CA THR A 255 -10.51 5.42 2.51
C THR A 255 -10.64 3.96 2.95
N LEU A 256 -11.05 3.07 2.06
CA LEU A 256 -11.16 1.64 2.32
C LEU A 256 -9.98 0.90 1.71
N GLU A 257 -9.16 0.25 2.53
CA GLU A 257 -8.17 -0.69 2.02
C GLU A 257 -8.84 -1.98 1.52
N ALA A 258 -8.38 -2.53 0.42
CA ALA A 258 -8.91 -3.76 -0.15
C ALA A 258 -7.78 -4.67 -0.67
N ILE A 259 -7.81 -5.95 -0.29
CA ILE A 259 -6.88 -6.99 -0.77
C ILE A 259 -7.53 -7.71 -1.94
N ALA A 260 -7.12 -7.39 -3.16
CA ALA A 260 -7.73 -7.91 -4.39
C ALA A 260 -6.97 -9.15 -4.92
N ASP A 261 -6.90 -10.21 -4.12
CA ASP A 261 -6.22 -11.47 -4.45
C ASP A 261 -7.17 -12.60 -4.88
N ASN A 262 -8.50 -12.38 -4.85
CA ASN A 262 -9.56 -13.38 -5.05
C ASN A 262 -9.61 -14.47 -3.95
N ILE A 263 -8.87 -14.28 -2.84
CA ILE A 263 -8.87 -15.16 -1.67
C ILE A 263 -9.52 -14.43 -0.49
N HIS A 264 -9.03 -13.23 -0.16
CA HIS A 264 -9.61 -12.36 0.86
C HIS A 264 -10.96 -11.80 0.42
N LEU A 265 -11.07 -11.37 -0.84
CA LEU A 265 -12.29 -10.83 -1.42
C LEU A 265 -12.67 -11.57 -2.69
N HIS A 266 -13.92 -12.03 -2.75
CA HIS A 266 -14.48 -12.53 -3.99
C HIS A 266 -14.56 -11.41 -5.05
N PRO A 267 -14.37 -11.66 -6.36
CA PRO A 267 -14.41 -10.63 -7.40
C PRO A 267 -15.64 -9.71 -7.34
N HIS A 268 -16.83 -10.23 -7.06
CA HIS A 268 -18.02 -9.41 -6.88
C HIS A 268 -17.97 -8.49 -5.67
N VAL A 269 -17.22 -8.87 -4.60
CA VAL A 269 -17.02 -8.03 -3.42
C VAL A 269 -15.99 -6.95 -3.71
N ILE A 270 -14.95 -7.25 -4.50
CA ILE A 270 -14.00 -6.24 -5.00
C ILE A 270 -14.78 -5.15 -5.76
N LYS A 271 -15.61 -5.55 -6.74
CA LYS A 271 -16.43 -4.62 -7.52
C LYS A 271 -17.37 -3.80 -6.62
N LEU A 272 -18.02 -4.46 -5.65
CA LEU A 272 -18.92 -3.78 -4.70
C LEU A 272 -18.20 -2.66 -3.92
N VAL A 273 -16.98 -2.91 -3.41
CA VAL A 273 -16.21 -1.88 -2.67
C VAL A 273 -15.94 -0.65 -3.54
N PHE A 274 -15.56 -0.87 -4.82
CA PHE A 274 -15.33 0.23 -5.75
C PHE A 274 -16.61 1.02 -6.07
N ASP A 275 -17.75 0.33 -6.19
CA ASP A 275 -19.03 0.98 -6.47
C ASP A 275 -19.53 1.80 -5.27
N GLU A 276 -19.32 1.32 -4.04
CA GLU A 276 -19.78 1.99 -2.82
C GLU A 276 -18.83 3.10 -2.33
N ALA A 277 -17.54 3.04 -2.72
CA ALA A 277 -16.54 4.00 -2.31
C ALA A 277 -15.72 4.56 -3.50
N PRO A 278 -16.35 5.17 -4.53
CA PRO A 278 -15.66 5.63 -5.74
C PRO A 278 -14.56 6.63 -5.39
N GLY A 279 -13.34 6.37 -5.91
CA GLY A 279 -12.14 7.19 -5.69
C GLY A 279 -11.56 7.12 -4.27
N ARG A 280 -12.11 6.26 -3.41
CA ARG A 280 -11.69 6.09 -1.99
C ARG A 280 -11.24 4.66 -1.64
N VAL A 281 -11.08 3.80 -2.62
CA VAL A 281 -10.48 2.47 -2.42
C VAL A 281 -8.97 2.59 -2.56
N ALA A 282 -8.22 2.06 -1.59
CA ALA A 282 -6.78 1.81 -1.69
C ALA A 282 -6.57 0.30 -1.85
N LEU A 283 -6.04 -0.12 -3.00
CA LEU A 283 -5.60 -1.51 -3.16
C LEU A 283 -4.28 -1.68 -2.43
N VAL A 284 -4.29 -2.55 -1.43
CA VAL A 284 -3.12 -2.91 -0.64
C VAL A 284 -2.79 -4.39 -0.87
N THR A 285 -1.55 -4.77 -0.60
CA THR A 285 -1.19 -6.18 -0.71
C THR A 285 -1.47 -6.95 0.56
N ASP A 286 -1.22 -6.36 1.72
CA ASP A 286 -1.15 -7.10 2.98
C ASP A 286 -0.22 -8.34 2.83
N ALA A 287 0.81 -8.18 1.99
CA ALA A 287 1.71 -9.26 1.62
C ALA A 287 2.66 -9.60 2.75
N MET A 288 2.84 -10.91 3.01
CA MET A 288 3.81 -11.40 3.96
C MET A 288 5.06 -11.95 3.25
N ALA A 289 6.03 -12.46 3.99
CA ALA A 289 7.32 -12.90 3.47
C ALA A 289 7.24 -13.84 2.25
N ALA A 290 6.17 -14.63 2.12
CA ALA A 290 6.00 -15.57 1.01
C ALA A 290 5.66 -14.91 -0.35
N ALA A 291 5.26 -13.64 -0.38
CA ALA A 291 4.99 -12.96 -1.65
C ALA A 291 6.23 -12.98 -2.55
N GLY A 292 6.06 -13.41 -3.80
CA GLY A 292 7.17 -13.59 -4.74
C GLY A 292 8.11 -14.76 -4.42
N SER A 293 7.72 -15.66 -3.51
CA SER A 293 8.48 -16.85 -3.11
C SER A 293 7.68 -18.13 -3.30
N ALA A 294 8.29 -19.30 -3.08
CA ALA A 294 7.63 -20.59 -3.19
C ALA A 294 6.71 -20.87 -2.00
N ASP A 295 5.73 -21.76 -2.17
CA ASP A 295 4.97 -22.33 -1.07
C ASP A 295 5.90 -22.98 -0.02
N GLY A 296 5.50 -22.98 1.24
CA GLY A 296 6.31 -23.52 2.35
C GLY A 296 5.96 -22.90 3.69
N ASP A 297 6.86 -23.09 4.64
CA ASP A 297 6.72 -22.57 6.00
C ASP A 297 7.41 -21.22 6.16
N TYR A 298 6.71 -20.27 6.75
CA TYR A 298 7.15 -18.90 7.01
C TYR A 298 6.80 -18.49 8.44
N VAL A 299 7.11 -17.24 8.78
CA VAL A 299 6.76 -16.63 10.06
C VAL A 299 6.12 -15.26 9.79
N LEU A 300 5.07 -14.91 10.55
CA LEU A 300 4.49 -13.58 10.60
C LEU A 300 4.44 -13.14 12.07
N GLY A 301 5.27 -12.16 12.42
CA GLY A 301 5.46 -11.78 13.84
C GLY A 301 6.02 -12.93 14.69
N SER A 302 5.19 -13.47 15.59
CA SER A 302 5.52 -14.64 16.42
C SER A 302 4.87 -15.94 15.93
N LEU A 303 4.03 -15.88 14.88
CA LEU A 303 3.20 -16.99 14.45
C LEU A 303 3.81 -17.74 13.26
N ARG A 304 3.74 -19.08 13.34
CA ARG A 304 4.05 -19.93 12.18
C ARG A 304 2.95 -19.84 11.13
N VAL A 305 3.35 -19.72 9.89
CA VAL A 305 2.47 -19.64 8.73
C VAL A 305 2.88 -20.70 7.71
N THR A 306 1.92 -21.49 7.25
CA THR A 306 2.13 -22.40 6.12
C THR A 306 1.44 -21.85 4.88
N VAL A 307 2.18 -21.79 3.77
CA VAL A 307 1.65 -21.37 2.48
C VAL A 307 1.46 -22.59 1.59
N THR A 308 0.26 -22.75 1.08
CA THR A 308 -0.13 -23.81 0.16
C THR A 308 -1.00 -23.23 -0.95
N ASP A 309 -0.66 -23.51 -2.21
CA ASP A 309 -1.33 -22.95 -3.39
C ASP A 309 -1.44 -21.41 -3.33
N GLY A 310 -0.37 -20.75 -2.82
CA GLY A 310 -0.30 -19.30 -2.65
C GLY A 310 -1.16 -18.73 -1.51
N VAL A 311 -1.81 -19.56 -0.69
CA VAL A 311 -2.63 -19.12 0.45
C VAL A 311 -1.88 -19.32 1.76
N ALA A 312 -1.62 -18.22 2.46
CA ALA A 312 -0.94 -18.21 3.76
C ALA A 312 -1.93 -18.43 4.91
N ARG A 313 -1.65 -19.38 5.81
CA ARG A 313 -2.51 -19.68 6.98
C ARG A 313 -1.69 -19.95 8.21
N VAL A 314 -2.19 -19.47 9.35
CA VAL A 314 -1.71 -19.89 10.67
C VAL A 314 -2.34 -21.23 11.09
N ASP A 315 -1.79 -21.90 12.11
CA ASP A 315 -2.27 -23.20 12.60
C ASP A 315 -3.75 -23.22 12.98
N SER A 316 -4.33 -22.09 13.38
CA SER A 316 -5.77 -21.97 13.66
C SER A 316 -6.64 -22.02 12.39
N GLY A 317 -6.04 -21.97 11.20
CA GLY A 317 -6.73 -21.94 9.91
C GLY A 317 -7.06 -20.54 9.39
N SER A 318 -6.85 -19.48 10.17
CA SER A 318 -7.02 -18.09 9.71
C SER A 318 -6.03 -17.76 8.60
N ILE A 319 -6.47 -16.97 7.62
CA ILE A 319 -5.57 -16.40 6.60
C ILE A 319 -4.60 -15.45 7.32
N ALA A 320 -3.35 -15.38 6.87
CA ALA A 320 -2.25 -14.67 7.51
C ALA A 320 -1.51 -13.78 6.51
N GLY A 321 -2.08 -12.61 6.24
CA GLY A 321 -1.64 -11.77 5.15
C GLY A 321 -1.80 -12.44 3.79
N SER A 322 -1.18 -11.91 2.76
CA SER A 322 -1.29 -12.41 1.39
C SER A 322 0.07 -12.78 0.78
N THR A 323 0.01 -13.36 -0.42
CA THR A 323 1.16 -13.49 -1.33
C THR A 323 1.02 -12.57 -2.55
N LEU A 324 0.14 -11.56 -2.45
CA LEU A 324 -0.24 -10.65 -3.51
C LEU A 324 0.88 -9.66 -3.85
N THR A 325 0.94 -9.27 -5.11
CA THR A 325 1.69 -8.10 -5.58
C THR A 325 0.73 -7.08 -6.22
N GLN A 326 1.11 -5.80 -6.25
CA GLN A 326 0.17 -4.75 -6.70
C GLN A 326 -0.18 -4.85 -8.19
N ASP A 327 0.69 -5.36 -9.04
CA ASP A 327 0.37 -5.65 -10.44
C ASP A 327 -0.67 -6.78 -10.59
N VAL A 328 -0.64 -7.78 -9.70
CA VAL A 328 -1.69 -8.81 -9.64
C VAL A 328 -2.98 -8.20 -9.12
N ALA A 329 -2.94 -7.37 -8.09
CA ALA A 329 -4.11 -6.65 -7.57
C ALA A 329 -4.79 -5.80 -8.67
N LEU A 330 -4.00 -5.09 -9.49
CA LEU A 330 -4.50 -4.34 -10.66
C LEU A 330 -5.29 -5.24 -11.60
N ARG A 331 -4.67 -6.35 -12.04
CA ARG A 331 -5.33 -7.30 -12.97
C ARG A 331 -6.61 -7.88 -12.37
N ARG A 332 -6.59 -8.29 -11.11
CA ARG A 332 -7.76 -8.86 -10.42
C ARG A 332 -8.89 -7.86 -10.26
N ALA A 333 -8.60 -6.60 -9.97
CA ALA A 333 -9.60 -5.55 -9.91
C ALA A 333 -10.25 -5.32 -11.29
N VAL A 334 -9.46 -5.25 -12.35
CA VAL A 334 -9.97 -5.09 -13.73
C VAL A 334 -10.76 -6.33 -14.18
N GLU A 335 -10.29 -7.54 -13.88
CA GLU A 335 -11.02 -8.81 -14.13
C GLU A 335 -12.37 -8.86 -13.37
N ALA A 336 -12.44 -8.24 -12.19
CA ALA A 336 -13.69 -8.10 -11.42
C ALA A 336 -14.67 -7.06 -12.00
N GLY A 337 -14.27 -6.31 -13.05
CA GLY A 337 -15.07 -5.31 -13.73
C GLY A 337 -14.88 -3.89 -13.25
N VAL A 338 -13.78 -3.60 -12.52
CA VAL A 338 -13.38 -2.23 -12.19
C VAL A 338 -12.73 -1.59 -13.42
N ALA A 339 -13.03 -0.32 -13.69
CA ALA A 339 -12.37 0.42 -14.77
C ALA A 339 -10.87 0.55 -14.48
N VAL A 340 -10.02 0.45 -15.51
CA VAL A 340 -8.56 0.45 -15.33
C VAL A 340 -8.07 1.75 -14.69
N GLU A 341 -8.67 2.88 -15.02
CA GLU A 341 -8.37 4.19 -14.42
C GLU A 341 -8.67 4.23 -12.92
N ASP A 342 -9.76 3.60 -12.47
CA ASP A 342 -10.13 3.52 -11.06
C ASP A 342 -9.21 2.54 -10.31
N ALA A 343 -8.85 1.42 -10.93
CA ALA A 343 -7.92 0.45 -10.35
C ALA A 343 -6.50 1.04 -10.21
N VAL A 344 -6.02 1.81 -11.21
CA VAL A 344 -4.75 2.54 -11.12
C VAL A 344 -4.84 3.65 -10.06
N LEU A 345 -5.94 4.39 -9.99
CA LEU A 345 -6.15 5.41 -8.95
C LEU A 345 -6.05 4.81 -7.55
N ALA A 346 -6.62 3.60 -7.36
CA ALA A 346 -6.58 2.85 -6.10
C ALA A 346 -5.19 2.31 -5.73
N LEU A 347 -4.26 2.22 -6.68
CA LEU A 347 -2.87 1.81 -6.45
C LEU A 347 -1.91 3.01 -6.32
N THR A 348 -2.36 4.22 -6.60
CA THR A 348 -1.48 5.38 -6.76
C THR A 348 -1.92 6.58 -5.92
N ALA A 349 -2.78 7.43 -6.46
CA ALA A 349 -3.16 8.69 -5.80
C ALA A 349 -4.01 8.48 -4.54
N THR A 350 -4.88 7.45 -4.50
CA THR A 350 -5.73 7.21 -3.32
C THR A 350 -4.90 6.80 -2.10
N PRO A 351 -4.04 5.76 -2.14
CA PRO A 351 -3.20 5.42 -0.98
C PRO A 351 -2.23 6.55 -0.61
N ALA A 352 -1.66 7.28 -1.59
CA ALA A 352 -0.81 8.42 -1.29
C ALA A 352 -1.55 9.53 -0.51
N ARG A 353 -2.80 9.84 -0.91
CA ARG A 353 -3.65 10.80 -0.19
C ARG A 353 -4.02 10.32 1.21
N ALA A 354 -4.34 9.03 1.36
CA ALA A 354 -4.76 8.45 2.63
C ALA A 354 -3.71 8.64 3.75
N ILE A 355 -2.43 8.66 3.39
CA ILE A 355 -1.30 8.87 4.31
C ILE A 355 -0.70 10.30 4.24
N GLY A 356 -1.41 11.26 3.64
CA GLY A 356 -1.01 12.68 3.59
C GLY A 356 0.07 13.03 2.56
N LEU A 357 0.45 12.10 1.67
CA LEU A 357 1.53 12.29 0.67
C LEU A 357 1.02 12.53 -0.76
N GLY A 358 -0.28 12.76 -0.95
CA GLY A 358 -0.89 12.97 -2.27
C GLY A 358 -0.41 14.22 -3.01
N HIS A 359 0.29 15.15 -2.35
CA HIS A 359 0.89 16.32 -2.96
C HIS A 359 2.23 16.03 -3.65
N ALA A 360 2.84 14.87 -3.39
CA ALA A 360 4.16 14.50 -3.88
C ALA A 360 4.17 13.16 -4.64
N LEU A 361 3.23 12.26 -4.37
CA LEU A 361 3.19 10.90 -4.88
C LEU A 361 1.86 10.56 -5.56
N GLY A 362 1.86 9.51 -6.37
CA GLY A 362 0.67 8.89 -6.94
C GLY A 362 0.07 9.60 -8.16
N SER A 363 0.80 10.56 -8.74
CA SER A 363 0.37 11.29 -9.96
C SER A 363 1.56 11.50 -10.91
N LEU A 364 1.27 11.61 -12.21
CA LEU A 364 2.22 12.07 -13.22
C LEU A 364 2.05 13.58 -13.53
N ALA A 365 1.48 14.34 -12.61
CA ALA A 365 1.40 15.80 -12.72
C ALA A 365 2.76 16.44 -12.41
N PRO A 366 3.10 17.58 -13.05
CA PRO A 366 4.34 18.30 -12.74
C PRO A 366 4.49 18.62 -11.26
N GLY A 367 5.70 18.41 -10.73
CA GLY A 367 6.03 18.58 -9.31
C GLY A 367 5.93 17.31 -8.46
N HIS A 368 5.30 16.24 -8.95
CA HIS A 368 5.28 14.94 -8.28
C HIS A 368 6.57 14.16 -8.52
N ALA A 369 6.83 13.17 -7.67
CA ALA A 369 7.95 12.25 -7.85
C ALA A 369 7.91 11.59 -9.23
N GLY A 370 9.06 11.45 -9.87
CA GLY A 370 9.24 10.80 -11.16
C GLY A 370 9.14 9.26 -11.07
N ASP A 371 8.12 8.79 -10.38
CA ASP A 371 7.80 7.38 -10.19
C ASP A 371 6.79 6.95 -11.23
N ALA A 372 7.11 5.93 -12.03
CA ALA A 372 6.24 5.45 -13.08
C ALA A 372 6.33 3.94 -13.29
N VAL A 373 5.24 3.36 -13.75
CA VAL A 373 5.15 1.96 -14.18
C VAL A 373 4.63 1.92 -15.61
N LEU A 374 5.42 1.32 -16.49
CA LEU A 374 5.00 1.01 -17.85
C LEU A 374 4.43 -0.41 -17.88
N LEU A 375 3.21 -0.52 -18.33
CA LEU A 375 2.43 -1.75 -18.41
C LEU A 375 2.19 -2.14 -19.87
N GLY A 376 2.22 -3.43 -20.17
CA GLY A 376 1.68 -3.96 -21.41
C GLY A 376 0.16 -3.85 -21.47
N ALA A 377 -0.42 -4.16 -22.63
CA ALA A 377 -1.88 -4.17 -22.81
C ALA A 377 -2.59 -5.21 -21.92
N ASP A 378 -1.89 -6.24 -21.46
CA ASP A 378 -2.32 -7.25 -20.50
C ASP A 378 -2.10 -6.84 -19.03
N LEU A 379 -1.69 -5.60 -18.79
CA LEU A 379 -1.35 -5.03 -17.48
C LEU A 379 -0.15 -5.69 -16.80
N SER A 380 0.69 -6.41 -17.54
CA SER A 380 1.97 -6.89 -17.03
C SER A 380 2.99 -5.75 -16.91
N VAL A 381 3.81 -5.77 -15.87
CA VAL A 381 4.85 -4.75 -15.66
C VAL A 381 6.00 -4.96 -16.63
N ALA A 382 6.23 -4.02 -17.54
CA ALA A 382 7.35 -3.99 -18.48
C ALA A 382 8.55 -3.23 -17.89
N ARG A 383 8.34 -2.02 -17.34
CA ARG A 383 9.41 -1.19 -16.73
C ARG A 383 8.90 -0.44 -15.53
N VAL A 384 9.81 -0.14 -14.62
CA VAL A 384 9.54 0.66 -13.41
C VAL A 384 10.61 1.74 -13.26
N TRP A 385 10.19 2.95 -12.95
CA TRP A 385 11.07 4.07 -12.62
C TRP A 385 10.75 4.57 -11.22
N THR A 386 11.80 4.88 -10.47
CA THR A 386 11.72 5.56 -9.19
C THR A 386 12.59 6.80 -9.26
N GLY A 387 12.04 7.99 -9.01
CA GLY A 387 12.75 9.25 -9.15
C GLY A 387 13.36 9.44 -10.56
N GLY A 388 12.68 9.01 -11.62
CA GLY A 388 13.17 9.08 -13.00
C GLY A 388 14.29 8.09 -13.35
N ALA A 389 14.79 7.31 -12.39
CA ALA A 389 15.80 6.26 -12.62
C ALA A 389 15.11 4.90 -12.87
N VAL A 390 15.63 4.11 -13.79
CA VAL A 390 15.12 2.75 -14.06
C VAL A 390 15.41 1.86 -12.86
N SER A 391 14.37 1.31 -12.26
CA SER A 391 14.47 0.35 -11.15
C SER A 391 14.29 -1.10 -11.62
N ARG A 392 13.57 -1.31 -12.75
CA ARG A 392 13.42 -2.57 -13.46
C ARG A 392 13.35 -2.28 -14.95
N GLY A 393 14.16 -2.96 -15.77
CA GLY A 393 14.10 -2.98 -17.23
C GLY A 393 14.29 -4.39 -17.74
N LEU A 394 13.75 -4.69 -18.93
CA LEU A 394 14.10 -5.89 -19.69
C LEU A 394 15.46 -5.72 -20.35
#